data_f90992596ea5aa6eae61bd5d0c3d4b6d
#
_entry.id   f90992596ea5aa6eae61bd5d0c3d4b6d
#
_cell.length_a   1.000
_cell.length_b   1.000
_cell.length_c   1.000
_cell.angle_alpha   90.00
_cell.angle_beta   90.00
_cell.angle_gamma   90.00
#
_symmetry.space_group_name_H-M   'P 1'
#
loop_
_entity.id
_entity.type
_entity.pdbx_description
1 polymer ?
#
loop_
_entity_poly.entity_id
_entity_poly.type
_entity_poly.pdbx_seq_one_letter_code
_entity_poly.pdbx_strand_id
1 'polypeptide(L)'
;MKPSIYRFPLAIQMVLPDDYRHNQAFNQELKLLQHYGFTGIELNIANIEAVNLDDIQRFLNAYDLVLTMFASGLTAKTHGLSLSSPDVTIRSRSVAACHQFIDLLQGRHIGIIIGFLKGGPAKDAARAKTDFRDSMRQIAVHAQAKKVHVIIEATNRYESCVANTVEETARMVDDLDNPYLHILPDTFHMNIEEIDANTALRTHQDKFISVHISDNNRHYPGLGAIDFHPVFQTLAAMDYNGPVVIEGNLRKDFSADIHASMAYLTTVLKKEPDV
;
A
#
# COMPACT_ATOMS: atom_id res chain seq x y z
N MET A 1 0.00 5.81 20.47
CA MET A 1 0.08 6.71 19.30
C MET A 1 -0.34 8.10 19.72
N LYS A 2 0.39 9.15 19.29
CA LYS A 2 -0.13 10.53 19.38
C LYS A 2 -1.35 10.63 18.46
N PRO A 3 -2.41 11.37 18.84
CA PRO A 3 -3.54 11.58 17.96
C PRO A 3 -3.06 12.32 16.69
N SER A 4 -3.56 11.88 15.52
CA SER A 4 -3.27 12.57 14.26
C SER A 4 -3.79 14.00 14.32
N ILE A 5 -2.97 14.95 13.86
CA ILE A 5 -3.37 16.36 13.69
C ILE A 5 -4.24 16.54 12.44
N TYR A 6 -4.27 15.53 11.57
CA TYR A 6 -5.10 15.46 10.37
C TYR A 6 -6.35 14.61 10.60
N ARG A 7 -7.34 14.78 9.74
CA ARG A 7 -8.57 14.00 9.77
C ARG A 7 -8.30 12.49 9.67
N PHE A 8 -7.34 12.08 8.84
CA PHE A 8 -6.93 10.70 8.65
C PHE A 8 -5.51 10.46 9.20
N PRO A 9 -5.18 9.27 9.71
CA PRO A 9 -3.78 8.91 9.95
C PRO A 9 -2.97 9.04 8.67
N LEU A 10 -1.91 9.83 8.68
CA LEU A 10 -1.05 10.03 7.51
C LEU A 10 0.13 9.10 7.59
N ALA A 11 0.38 8.37 6.49
CA ALA A 11 1.49 7.46 6.35
C ALA A 11 2.19 7.64 5.00
N ILE A 12 3.33 6.98 4.85
CA ILE A 12 4.11 6.98 3.60
C ILE A 12 4.74 5.61 3.38
N GLN A 13 4.83 5.20 2.11
CA GLN A 13 5.58 4.00 1.73
C GLN A 13 7.02 4.36 1.40
N MET A 14 7.97 3.64 1.99
CA MET A 14 9.41 3.84 1.78
C MET A 14 10.15 2.51 1.65
N VAL A 15 11.30 2.54 1.00
CA VAL A 15 12.23 1.40 1.01
C VAL A 15 12.99 1.40 2.34
N LEU A 16 13.05 0.26 3.01
CA LEU A 16 13.90 0.09 4.20
C LEU A 16 15.35 -0.16 3.75
N PRO A 17 16.30 0.74 4.05
CA PRO A 17 17.71 0.49 3.80
C PRO A 17 18.23 -0.67 4.66
N ASP A 18 19.16 -1.48 4.15
CA ASP A 18 19.76 -2.58 4.93
C ASP A 18 20.47 -2.06 6.20
N ASP A 19 21.06 -0.86 6.12
CA ASP A 19 21.76 -0.18 7.21
C ASP A 19 20.88 0.86 7.93
N TYR A 20 19.55 0.73 7.90
CA TYR A 20 18.57 1.75 8.29
C TYR A 20 18.89 2.48 9.61
N ARG A 21 19.46 1.81 10.61
CA ARG A 21 19.83 2.43 11.90
C ARG A 21 20.92 3.50 11.77
N HIS A 22 21.83 3.31 10.81
CA HIS A 22 23.01 4.16 10.60
C HIS A 22 22.89 5.01 9.32
N ASN A 23 21.84 4.80 8.53
CA ASN A 23 21.58 5.53 7.31
C ASN A 23 21.15 6.97 7.63
N GLN A 24 22.06 7.91 7.45
CA GLN A 24 21.83 9.31 7.82
C GLN A 24 20.68 9.95 7.00
N ALA A 25 20.59 9.63 5.70
CA ALA A 25 19.53 10.16 4.85
C ALA A 25 18.16 9.66 5.32
N PHE A 26 18.01 8.35 5.52
CA PHE A 26 16.78 7.76 6.02
C PHE A 26 16.36 8.32 7.39
N ASN A 27 17.33 8.47 8.31
CA ASN A 27 17.07 9.08 9.62
C ASN A 27 16.61 10.56 9.52
N GLN A 28 17.12 11.32 8.56
CA GLN A 28 16.66 12.70 8.30
C GLN A 28 15.25 12.71 7.70
N GLU A 29 14.94 11.79 6.79
CA GLU A 29 13.62 11.61 6.22
C GLU A 29 12.58 11.29 7.29
N LEU A 30 12.87 10.34 8.21
CA LEU A 30 11.98 10.01 9.32
C LEU A 30 11.74 11.19 10.28
N LYS A 31 12.76 12.01 10.56
CA LYS A 31 12.60 13.27 11.34
C LYS A 31 11.66 14.25 10.64
N LEU A 32 11.74 14.34 9.33
CA LEU A 32 10.88 15.21 8.54
C LEU A 32 9.42 14.70 8.56
N LEU A 33 9.22 13.39 8.45
CA LEU A 33 7.89 12.79 8.62
C LEU A 33 7.31 13.07 10.02
N GLN A 34 8.11 12.90 11.07
CA GLN A 34 7.72 13.24 12.44
C GLN A 34 7.33 14.71 12.57
N HIS A 35 8.10 15.61 11.97
CA HIS A 35 7.83 17.07 11.98
C HIS A 35 6.44 17.36 11.37
N TYR A 36 6.08 16.69 10.27
CA TYR A 36 4.79 16.87 9.60
C TYR A 36 3.65 16.06 10.22
N GLY A 37 3.88 15.32 11.30
CA GLY A 37 2.84 14.59 12.02
C GLY A 37 2.38 13.31 11.33
N PHE A 38 3.24 12.69 10.52
CA PHE A 38 3.02 11.33 10.06
C PHE A 38 2.97 10.38 11.26
N THR A 39 2.08 9.40 11.20
CA THR A 39 1.88 8.42 12.27
C THR A 39 2.18 7.00 11.82
N GLY A 40 2.23 6.75 10.52
CA GLY A 40 2.47 5.43 9.95
C GLY A 40 3.54 5.41 8.87
N ILE A 41 4.12 4.25 8.68
CA ILE A 41 5.02 3.96 7.58
C ILE A 41 4.73 2.58 7.02
N GLU A 42 4.78 2.43 5.71
CA GLU A 42 4.81 1.16 5.01
C GLU A 42 6.22 0.92 4.49
N LEU A 43 6.73 -0.28 4.64
CA LEU A 43 8.10 -0.58 4.26
C LEU A 43 8.17 -1.57 3.10
N ASN A 44 8.90 -1.19 2.08
CA ASN A 44 9.29 -2.06 0.99
C ASN A 44 10.65 -2.69 1.31
N ILE A 45 10.74 -4.01 1.32
CA ILE A 45 11.95 -4.77 1.70
C ILE A 45 12.39 -5.71 0.58
N ALA A 46 13.70 -5.92 0.45
CA ALA A 46 14.24 -6.86 -0.52
C ALA A 46 14.19 -8.31 -0.01
N ASN A 47 14.57 -8.54 1.25
CA ASN A 47 14.75 -9.86 1.83
C ASN A 47 13.96 -10.01 3.13
N ILE A 48 12.97 -10.89 3.14
CA ILE A 48 12.09 -11.14 4.29
C ILE A 48 12.89 -11.74 5.47
N GLU A 49 13.85 -12.63 5.17
CA GLU A 49 14.65 -13.33 6.17
C GLU A 49 15.57 -12.41 6.98
N ALA A 50 15.89 -11.22 6.43
CA ALA A 50 16.71 -10.23 7.12
C ALA A 50 15.92 -9.38 8.12
N VAL A 51 14.59 -9.52 8.18
CA VAL A 51 13.71 -8.65 8.95
C VAL A 51 13.63 -9.07 10.41
N ASN A 52 13.96 -8.15 11.31
CA ASN A 52 13.62 -8.22 12.72
C ASN A 52 12.55 -7.18 13.05
N LEU A 53 11.29 -7.64 13.14
CA LEU A 53 10.14 -6.74 13.36
C LEU A 53 10.24 -5.92 14.64
N ASP A 54 10.64 -6.56 15.76
CA ASP A 54 10.69 -5.87 17.05
C ASP A 54 11.75 -4.77 17.05
N ASP A 55 12.79 -4.98 16.28
CA ASP A 55 13.87 -4.03 16.14
C ASP A 55 13.49 -2.86 15.23
N ILE A 56 12.86 -3.14 14.08
CA ILE A 56 12.32 -2.12 13.20
C ILE A 56 11.29 -1.27 13.95
N GLN A 57 10.37 -1.89 14.69
CA GLN A 57 9.33 -1.15 15.41
C GLN A 57 9.93 -0.27 16.52
N ARG A 58 10.94 -0.78 17.29
CA ARG A 58 11.65 0.04 18.29
C ARG A 58 12.35 1.23 17.65
N PHE A 59 12.96 1.02 16.48
CA PHE A 59 13.63 2.08 15.74
C PHE A 59 12.63 3.15 15.28
N LEU A 60 11.50 2.74 14.68
CA LEU A 60 10.45 3.66 14.21
C LEU A 60 9.77 4.42 15.35
N ASN A 61 9.61 3.81 16.52
CA ASN A 61 9.02 4.46 17.69
C ASN A 61 9.79 5.70 18.14
N ALA A 62 11.11 5.78 17.87
CA ALA A 62 11.91 6.97 18.16
C ALA A 62 11.48 8.19 17.32
N TYR A 63 10.75 7.96 16.24
CA TYR A 63 10.20 8.98 15.34
C TYR A 63 8.67 9.11 15.44
N ASP A 64 8.05 8.53 16.47
CA ASP A 64 6.58 8.46 16.65
C ASP A 64 5.86 7.73 15.50
N LEU A 65 6.56 6.90 14.72
CA LEU A 65 6.02 6.15 13.58
C LEU A 65 5.70 4.70 13.96
N VAL A 66 4.62 4.17 13.37
CA VAL A 66 4.21 2.77 13.49
C VAL A 66 4.33 2.11 12.12
N LEU A 67 4.94 0.93 12.06
CA LEU A 67 4.91 0.10 10.86
C LEU A 67 3.49 -0.41 10.66
N THR A 68 2.87 -0.05 9.54
CA THR A 68 1.49 -0.41 9.21
C THR A 68 1.42 -1.61 8.27
N MET A 69 2.26 -1.66 7.24
CA MET A 69 2.28 -2.74 6.25
C MET A 69 3.68 -2.96 5.69
N PHE A 70 3.90 -4.16 5.15
CA PHE A 70 4.98 -4.41 4.21
C PHE A 70 4.46 -4.42 2.78
N ALA A 71 5.12 -3.65 1.91
CA ALA A 71 4.91 -3.75 0.47
C ALA A 71 5.83 -4.83 -0.13
N SER A 72 5.25 -5.72 -0.91
CA SER A 72 5.96 -6.88 -1.48
C SER A 72 6.72 -6.58 -2.79
N GLY A 73 6.63 -5.34 -3.30
CA GLY A 73 7.13 -4.99 -4.62
C GLY A 73 8.64 -5.16 -4.78
N LEU A 74 9.44 -4.69 -3.81
CA LEU A 74 10.89 -4.82 -3.86
C LEU A 74 11.34 -6.28 -3.73
N THR A 75 10.72 -7.07 -2.85
CA THR A 75 10.96 -8.52 -2.74
C THR A 75 10.66 -9.21 -4.08
N ALA A 76 9.52 -8.89 -4.70
CA ALA A 76 9.13 -9.46 -5.97
C ALA A 76 10.15 -9.14 -7.08
N LYS A 77 10.56 -7.88 -7.17
CA LYS A 77 11.56 -7.43 -8.14
C LYS A 77 12.92 -8.08 -7.92
N THR A 78 13.38 -8.14 -6.68
CA THR A 78 14.69 -8.72 -6.32
C THR A 78 14.77 -10.21 -6.64
N HIS A 79 13.70 -10.95 -6.41
CA HIS A 79 13.69 -12.40 -6.54
C HIS A 79 12.99 -12.93 -7.82
N GLY A 80 12.55 -12.03 -8.72
CA GLY A 80 11.87 -12.41 -9.96
C GLY A 80 10.56 -13.17 -9.70
N LEU A 81 9.74 -12.67 -8.74
CA LEU A 81 8.48 -13.30 -8.34
C LEU A 81 7.30 -12.73 -9.12
N SER A 82 6.29 -13.56 -9.35
CA SER A 82 5.01 -13.16 -9.96
C SER A 82 3.94 -14.21 -9.68
N LEU A 83 2.85 -13.80 -9.05
CA LEU A 83 1.72 -14.67 -8.70
C LEU A 83 0.88 -15.07 -9.91
N SER A 84 0.96 -14.33 -11.02
CA SER A 84 0.28 -14.61 -12.29
C SER A 84 1.20 -15.21 -13.36
N SER A 85 2.43 -15.60 -13.01
CA SER A 85 3.39 -16.14 -13.98
C SER A 85 2.85 -17.43 -14.62
N PRO A 86 3.00 -17.63 -15.94
CA PRO A 86 2.68 -18.92 -16.57
C PRO A 86 3.62 -20.05 -16.12
N ASP A 87 4.78 -19.73 -15.55
CA ASP A 87 5.70 -20.69 -14.94
C ASP A 87 5.26 -21.05 -13.51
N VAL A 88 4.89 -22.32 -13.32
CA VAL A 88 4.43 -22.84 -12.02
C VAL A 88 5.50 -22.71 -10.93
N THR A 89 6.78 -22.79 -11.29
CA THR A 89 7.89 -22.68 -10.33
C THR A 89 7.98 -21.25 -9.79
N ILE A 90 7.82 -20.24 -10.65
CA ILE A 90 7.79 -18.83 -10.24
C ILE A 90 6.56 -18.59 -9.36
N ARG A 91 5.38 -19.08 -9.74
CA ARG A 91 4.17 -18.93 -8.91
C ARG A 91 4.34 -19.58 -7.55
N SER A 92 4.85 -20.80 -7.47
CA SER A 92 5.06 -21.50 -6.20
C SER A 92 6.04 -20.74 -5.28
N ARG A 93 7.13 -20.20 -5.84
CA ARG A 93 8.05 -19.34 -5.09
C ARG A 93 7.39 -18.04 -4.61
N SER A 94 6.52 -17.47 -5.44
CA SER A 94 5.78 -16.25 -5.09
C SER A 94 4.78 -16.47 -3.97
N VAL A 95 4.05 -17.58 -4.00
CA VAL A 95 3.16 -18.02 -2.90
C VAL A 95 3.95 -18.27 -1.62
N ALA A 96 5.09 -18.99 -1.73
CA ALA A 96 5.97 -19.23 -0.57
C ALA A 96 6.49 -17.93 0.06
N ALA A 97 6.85 -16.94 -0.74
CA ALA A 97 7.25 -15.62 -0.23
C ALA A 97 6.11 -14.91 0.51
N CYS A 98 4.87 -14.98 -0.01
CA CYS A 98 3.70 -14.47 0.72
C CYS A 98 3.49 -15.20 2.04
N HIS A 99 3.64 -16.51 2.08
CA HIS A 99 3.56 -17.29 3.33
C HIS A 99 4.64 -16.87 4.33
N GLN A 100 5.87 -16.62 3.89
CA GLN A 100 6.94 -16.09 4.77
C GLN A 100 6.57 -14.74 5.38
N PHE A 101 6.02 -13.79 4.59
CA PHE A 101 5.50 -12.54 5.13
C PHE A 101 4.39 -12.78 6.16
N ILE A 102 3.41 -13.63 5.83
CA ILE A 102 2.29 -13.93 6.72
C ILE A 102 2.78 -14.56 8.03
N ASP A 103 3.72 -15.49 7.96
CA ASP A 103 4.29 -16.12 9.16
C ASP A 103 5.06 -15.11 10.03
N LEU A 104 5.82 -14.22 9.41
CA LEU A 104 6.52 -13.12 10.08
C LEU A 104 5.55 -12.17 10.82
N LEU A 105 4.37 -11.93 10.23
CA LEU A 105 3.40 -10.93 10.72
C LEU A 105 2.36 -11.52 11.69
N GLN A 106 2.37 -12.83 11.92
CA GLN A 106 1.41 -13.47 12.83
C GLN A 106 1.42 -12.83 14.22
N GLY A 107 0.23 -12.47 14.72
CA GLY A 107 0.07 -11.82 16.01
C GLY A 107 0.42 -10.33 16.05
N ARG A 108 0.66 -9.73 14.89
CA ARG A 108 0.93 -8.28 14.72
C ARG A 108 -0.25 -7.60 14.04
N HIS A 109 -0.40 -6.30 14.25
CA HIS A 109 -1.38 -5.48 13.51
C HIS A 109 -0.74 -4.85 12.27
N ILE A 110 -0.05 -5.70 11.49
CA ILE A 110 0.69 -5.33 10.29
C ILE A 110 0.23 -6.25 9.17
N GLY A 111 -0.02 -5.70 7.99
CA GLY A 111 -0.43 -6.47 6.81
C GLY A 111 0.66 -6.52 5.73
N ILE A 112 0.34 -7.24 4.65
CA ILE A 112 1.16 -7.29 3.43
C ILE A 112 0.37 -6.73 2.25
N ILE A 113 1.01 -5.90 1.45
CA ILE A 113 0.47 -5.38 0.18
C ILE A 113 0.98 -6.21 -0.98
N ILE A 114 0.05 -6.69 -1.81
CA ILE A 114 0.29 -7.38 -3.06
C ILE A 114 -0.04 -6.42 -4.22
N GLY A 115 0.95 -5.61 -4.62
CA GLY A 115 0.91 -4.74 -5.79
C GLY A 115 1.73 -5.37 -6.93
N PHE A 116 2.98 -4.96 -7.11
CA PHE A 116 3.88 -5.46 -8.16
C PHE A 116 4.02 -6.99 -8.19
N LEU A 117 3.92 -7.66 -7.05
CA LEU A 117 3.99 -9.13 -6.93
C LEU A 117 2.85 -9.85 -7.68
N LYS A 118 1.74 -9.17 -8.01
CA LYS A 118 0.67 -9.74 -8.86
C LYS A 118 1.22 -10.27 -10.18
N GLY A 119 2.19 -9.58 -10.73
CA GLY A 119 2.77 -9.81 -12.05
C GLY A 119 2.39 -8.71 -13.04
N GLY A 120 3.21 -8.59 -14.07
CA GLY A 120 3.10 -7.58 -15.11
C GLY A 120 2.14 -7.93 -16.25
N PRO A 121 2.22 -7.20 -17.36
CA PRO A 121 1.49 -7.50 -18.58
C PRO A 121 1.80 -8.91 -19.09
N ALA A 122 0.80 -9.64 -19.59
CA ALA A 122 0.94 -10.99 -20.11
C ALA A 122 0.31 -11.11 -21.51
N LYS A 123 0.87 -11.99 -22.35
CA LYS A 123 0.32 -12.29 -23.67
C LYS A 123 -1.07 -12.93 -23.58
N ASP A 124 -1.30 -13.77 -22.58
CA ASP A 124 -2.58 -14.40 -22.25
C ASP A 124 -3.09 -13.87 -20.90
N ALA A 125 -3.81 -12.78 -20.96
CA ALA A 125 -4.36 -12.14 -19.77
C ALA A 125 -5.42 -13.02 -19.07
N ALA A 126 -6.19 -13.82 -19.80
CA ALA A 126 -7.19 -14.71 -19.22
C ALA A 126 -6.53 -15.79 -18.36
N ARG A 127 -5.47 -16.40 -18.88
CA ARG A 127 -4.66 -17.35 -18.13
C ARG A 127 -3.99 -16.70 -16.92
N ALA A 128 -3.39 -15.51 -17.08
CA ALA A 128 -2.75 -14.79 -15.98
C ALA A 128 -3.75 -14.49 -14.83
N LYS A 129 -4.99 -14.12 -15.15
CA LYS A 129 -6.07 -13.94 -14.15
C LYS A 129 -6.40 -15.24 -13.41
N THR A 130 -6.46 -16.36 -14.13
CA THR A 130 -6.69 -17.68 -13.53
C THR A 130 -5.52 -18.09 -12.62
N ASP A 131 -4.29 -18.00 -13.13
CA ASP A 131 -3.08 -18.33 -12.39
C ASP A 131 -2.92 -17.47 -11.12
N PHE A 132 -3.23 -16.18 -11.20
CA PHE A 132 -3.24 -15.27 -10.05
C PHE A 132 -4.30 -15.68 -9.02
N ARG A 133 -5.52 -15.97 -9.46
CA ARG A 133 -6.61 -16.39 -8.57
C ARG A 133 -6.25 -17.68 -7.82
N ASP A 134 -5.62 -18.64 -8.50
CA ASP A 134 -5.19 -19.90 -7.88
C ASP A 134 -4.06 -19.68 -6.86
N SER A 135 -3.16 -18.76 -7.13
CA SER A 135 -2.14 -18.31 -6.17
C SER A 135 -2.78 -17.65 -4.94
N MET A 136 -3.74 -16.75 -5.16
CA MET A 136 -4.44 -16.06 -4.08
C MET A 136 -5.28 -16.99 -3.20
N ARG A 137 -5.88 -18.06 -3.74
CA ARG A 137 -6.56 -19.06 -2.92
C ARG A 137 -5.65 -19.70 -1.88
N GLN A 138 -4.41 -20.03 -2.25
CA GLN A 138 -3.42 -20.60 -1.34
C GLN A 138 -3.01 -19.58 -0.27
N ILE A 139 -2.77 -18.34 -0.68
CA ILE A 139 -2.41 -17.24 0.23
C ILE A 139 -3.56 -16.94 1.19
N ALA A 140 -4.80 -16.91 0.71
CA ALA A 140 -5.99 -16.62 1.51
C ALA A 140 -6.17 -17.62 2.67
N VAL A 141 -6.02 -18.92 2.39
CA VAL A 141 -6.10 -19.97 3.42
C VAL A 141 -5.05 -19.76 4.50
N HIS A 142 -3.82 -19.43 4.12
CA HIS A 142 -2.73 -19.19 5.07
C HIS A 142 -2.95 -17.89 5.87
N ALA A 143 -3.38 -16.83 5.21
CA ALA A 143 -3.69 -15.54 5.84
C ALA A 143 -4.79 -15.69 6.91
N GLN A 144 -5.85 -16.44 6.61
CA GLN A 144 -6.93 -16.72 7.56
C GLN A 144 -6.45 -17.54 8.76
N ALA A 145 -5.67 -18.58 8.51
CA ALA A 145 -5.12 -19.43 9.58
C ALA A 145 -4.22 -18.64 10.54
N LYS A 146 -3.49 -17.65 10.02
CA LYS A 146 -2.56 -16.80 10.78
C LYS A 146 -3.16 -15.50 11.27
N LYS A 147 -4.36 -15.14 10.80
CA LYS A 147 -5.06 -13.87 11.09
C LYS A 147 -4.23 -12.65 10.68
N VAL A 148 -3.67 -12.69 9.47
CA VAL A 148 -2.85 -11.61 8.90
C VAL A 148 -3.57 -11.01 7.70
N HIS A 149 -3.67 -9.69 7.66
CA HIS A 149 -4.30 -8.97 6.56
C HIS A 149 -3.41 -8.99 5.31
N VAL A 150 -4.01 -9.35 4.19
CA VAL A 150 -3.41 -9.32 2.86
C VAL A 150 -4.22 -8.38 1.99
N ILE A 151 -3.56 -7.38 1.44
CA ILE A 151 -4.21 -6.30 0.72
C ILE A 151 -3.79 -6.37 -0.75
N ILE A 152 -4.76 -6.50 -1.67
CA ILE A 152 -4.52 -6.57 -3.11
C ILE A 152 -4.69 -5.17 -3.68
N GLU A 153 -3.63 -4.63 -4.24
CA GLU A 153 -3.66 -3.31 -4.86
C GLU A 153 -4.30 -3.37 -6.25
N ALA A 154 -5.25 -2.47 -6.50
CA ALA A 154 -5.79 -2.23 -7.84
C ALA A 154 -4.77 -1.38 -8.62
N THR A 155 -3.98 -2.01 -9.52
CA THR A 155 -2.95 -1.32 -10.31
C THR A 155 -3.38 -1.17 -11.75
N ASN A 156 -2.92 -0.11 -12.43
CA ASN A 156 -3.32 0.21 -13.78
C ASN A 156 -2.90 -0.83 -14.84
N ARG A 157 -3.57 -0.80 -15.99
CA ARG A 157 -3.39 -1.71 -17.13
C ARG A 157 -1.99 -1.71 -17.75
N TYR A 158 -1.20 -0.68 -17.52
CA TYR A 158 0.16 -0.59 -18.04
C TYR A 158 1.16 -1.36 -17.18
N GLU A 159 0.82 -1.58 -15.91
CA GLU A 159 1.67 -2.27 -14.94
C GLU A 159 1.27 -3.73 -14.70
N SER A 160 -0.01 -4.07 -14.86
CA SER A 160 -0.51 -5.43 -14.66
C SER A 160 -1.67 -5.74 -15.60
N CYS A 161 -1.93 -7.03 -15.84
CA CYS A 161 -3.14 -7.48 -16.54
C CYS A 161 -4.16 -8.13 -15.58
N VAL A 162 -3.95 -8.02 -14.27
CA VAL A 162 -4.85 -8.59 -13.25
C VAL A 162 -5.18 -7.56 -12.17
N ALA A 163 -6.43 -7.55 -11.72
CA ALA A 163 -6.91 -6.68 -10.65
C ALA A 163 -6.61 -5.19 -10.94
N ASN A 164 -7.13 -4.68 -12.06
CA ASN A 164 -6.82 -3.34 -12.53
C ASN A 164 -7.76 -2.27 -11.94
N THR A 165 -9.07 -2.53 -11.91
CA THR A 165 -10.02 -1.61 -11.27
C THR A 165 -10.31 -2.01 -9.82
N VAL A 166 -10.79 -1.05 -9.04
CA VAL A 166 -11.29 -1.30 -7.68
C VAL A 166 -12.38 -2.37 -7.70
N GLU A 167 -13.32 -2.29 -8.65
CA GLU A 167 -14.39 -3.28 -8.84
C GLU A 167 -13.84 -4.68 -9.18
N GLU A 168 -12.89 -4.81 -10.11
CA GLU A 168 -12.30 -6.10 -10.48
C GLU A 168 -11.59 -6.73 -9.27
N THR A 169 -10.87 -5.90 -8.49
CA THR A 169 -10.15 -6.34 -7.29
C THR A 169 -11.12 -6.75 -6.19
N ALA A 170 -12.20 -5.98 -5.97
CA ALA A 170 -13.23 -6.28 -5.00
C ALA A 170 -13.94 -7.60 -5.30
N ARG A 171 -14.33 -7.85 -6.54
CA ARG A 171 -14.93 -9.14 -6.95
C ARG A 171 -14.00 -10.33 -6.67
N MET A 172 -12.70 -10.16 -6.87
CA MET A 172 -11.73 -11.22 -6.57
C MET A 172 -11.67 -11.52 -5.08
N VAL A 173 -11.70 -10.51 -4.22
CA VAL A 173 -11.74 -10.67 -2.76
C VAL A 173 -13.04 -11.35 -2.33
N ASP A 174 -14.18 -10.94 -2.88
CA ASP A 174 -15.50 -11.56 -2.60
C ASP A 174 -15.53 -13.03 -3.00
N ASP A 175 -15.01 -13.37 -4.16
CA ASP A 175 -14.94 -14.75 -4.65
C ASP A 175 -14.08 -15.67 -3.76
N LEU A 176 -13.14 -15.11 -2.99
CA LEU A 176 -12.29 -15.85 -2.06
C LEU A 176 -12.88 -15.96 -0.65
N ASP A 177 -13.93 -15.18 -0.35
CA ASP A 177 -14.71 -15.19 0.90
C ASP A 177 -13.83 -15.28 2.16
N ASN A 178 -12.92 -14.32 2.34
CA ASN A 178 -11.95 -14.36 3.40
C ASN A 178 -11.83 -12.98 4.11
N PRO A 179 -12.10 -12.90 5.44
CA PRO A 179 -12.12 -11.65 6.17
C PRO A 179 -10.74 -10.98 6.34
N TYR A 180 -9.67 -11.67 5.97
CA TYR A 180 -8.31 -11.14 6.00
C TYR A 180 -7.81 -10.66 4.64
N LEU A 181 -8.66 -10.73 3.59
CA LEU A 181 -8.36 -10.16 2.30
C LEU A 181 -9.05 -8.82 2.13
N HIS A 182 -8.31 -7.84 1.65
CA HIS A 182 -8.79 -6.50 1.37
C HIS A 182 -8.29 -6.03 0.02
N ILE A 183 -8.88 -4.96 -0.48
CA ILE A 183 -8.38 -4.22 -1.64
C ILE A 183 -7.57 -3.01 -1.19
N LEU A 184 -6.76 -2.47 -2.08
CA LEU A 184 -6.06 -1.20 -1.89
C LEU A 184 -6.35 -0.29 -3.08
N PRO A 185 -7.22 0.70 -2.92
CA PRO A 185 -7.35 1.79 -3.87
C PRO A 185 -6.10 2.67 -3.87
N ASP A 186 -5.62 3.06 -5.05
CA ASP A 186 -4.52 4.03 -5.23
C ASP A 186 -4.95 5.08 -6.25
N THR A 187 -4.86 6.35 -5.90
CA THR A 187 -5.37 7.45 -6.71
C THR A 187 -4.69 7.59 -8.07
N PHE A 188 -3.40 7.26 -8.19
CA PHE A 188 -2.72 7.23 -9.47
C PHE A 188 -3.29 6.16 -10.39
N HIS A 189 -3.48 4.95 -9.88
CA HIS A 189 -4.04 3.85 -10.66
C HIS A 189 -5.50 4.10 -10.99
N MET A 190 -6.28 4.59 -10.03
CA MET A 190 -7.69 4.95 -10.23
C MET A 190 -7.87 6.08 -11.26
N ASN A 191 -6.96 7.06 -11.32
CA ASN A 191 -6.98 8.11 -12.34
C ASN A 191 -6.86 7.56 -13.78
N ILE A 192 -6.29 6.37 -13.95
CA ILE A 192 -6.14 5.70 -15.26
C ILE A 192 -7.31 4.76 -15.54
N GLU A 193 -7.81 4.05 -14.52
CA GLU A 193 -8.73 2.92 -14.69
C GLU A 193 -10.18 3.25 -14.38
N GLU A 194 -10.47 4.17 -13.45
CA GLU A 194 -11.81 4.44 -13.00
C GLU A 194 -12.47 5.55 -13.82
N ILE A 195 -13.76 5.38 -14.12
CA ILE A 195 -14.58 6.46 -14.72
C ILE A 195 -14.80 7.57 -13.67
N ASP A 196 -15.07 7.18 -12.42
CA ASP A 196 -15.24 8.04 -11.27
C ASP A 196 -14.65 7.37 -10.02
N ALA A 197 -13.47 7.86 -9.62
CA ALA A 197 -12.75 7.36 -8.46
C ALA A 197 -13.56 7.48 -7.16
N ASN A 198 -14.33 8.56 -6.99
CA ASN A 198 -15.12 8.78 -5.78
C ASN A 198 -16.28 7.79 -5.68
N THR A 199 -16.90 7.45 -6.80
CA THR A 199 -17.94 6.40 -6.83
C THR A 199 -17.35 5.03 -6.56
N ALA A 200 -16.16 4.70 -7.10
CA ALA A 200 -15.48 3.44 -6.82
C ALA A 200 -15.16 3.29 -5.32
N LEU A 201 -14.66 4.33 -4.68
CA LEU A 201 -14.40 4.34 -3.23
C LEU A 201 -15.69 4.10 -2.43
N ARG A 202 -16.77 4.84 -2.73
CA ARG A 202 -18.05 4.67 -2.01
C ARG A 202 -18.65 3.28 -2.16
N THR A 203 -18.59 2.73 -3.38
CA THR A 203 -19.19 1.42 -3.68
C THR A 203 -18.51 0.28 -2.92
N HIS A 204 -17.20 0.39 -2.68
CA HIS A 204 -16.40 -0.66 -2.07
C HIS A 204 -15.80 -0.27 -0.71
N GLN A 205 -16.45 0.66 0.01
CA GLN A 205 -15.95 1.21 1.28
C GLN A 205 -15.68 0.17 2.37
N ASP A 206 -16.37 -0.97 2.35
CA ASP A 206 -16.23 -2.08 3.28
C ASP A 206 -15.07 -3.04 2.94
N LYS A 207 -14.40 -2.83 1.80
CA LYS A 207 -13.37 -3.74 1.26
C LYS A 207 -11.95 -3.27 1.50
N PHE A 208 -11.71 -2.01 1.88
CA PHE A 208 -10.36 -1.49 2.06
C PHE A 208 -10.12 -0.93 3.45
N ILE A 209 -8.90 -1.12 3.93
CA ILE A 209 -8.43 -0.65 5.25
C ILE A 209 -7.29 0.35 5.14
N SER A 210 -6.81 0.62 3.95
CA SER A 210 -5.81 1.62 3.59
C SER A 210 -6.14 2.21 2.22
N VAL A 211 -5.69 3.45 1.95
CA VAL A 211 -5.79 4.11 0.65
C VAL A 211 -4.43 4.71 0.31
N HIS A 212 -3.91 4.38 -0.87
CA HIS A 212 -2.71 5.01 -1.41
C HIS A 212 -3.06 6.28 -2.16
N ILE A 213 -2.25 7.31 -1.97
CA ILE A 213 -2.38 8.59 -2.64
C ILE A 213 -1.08 8.95 -3.35
N SER A 214 -1.16 9.16 -4.64
CA SER A 214 -0.15 9.84 -5.45
C SER A 214 -0.82 10.58 -6.60
N ASP A 215 -0.11 11.55 -7.15
CA ASP A 215 -0.64 12.38 -8.21
C ASP A 215 -0.68 11.63 -9.57
N ASN A 216 -1.33 12.20 -10.57
CA ASN A 216 -1.51 11.59 -11.90
C ASN A 216 -0.19 11.28 -12.64
N ASN A 217 0.92 11.84 -12.20
CA ASN A 217 2.27 11.61 -12.72
C ASN A 217 3.12 10.69 -11.82
N ARG A 218 2.47 10.01 -10.84
CA ARG A 218 3.09 9.15 -9.83
C ARG A 218 4.05 9.90 -8.87
N HIS A 219 4.03 11.22 -8.83
CA HIS A 219 4.70 11.99 -7.78
C HIS A 219 3.81 12.15 -6.55
N TYR A 220 4.34 12.74 -5.50
CA TYR A 220 3.59 12.99 -4.27
C TYR A 220 2.40 13.94 -4.53
N PRO A 221 1.30 13.83 -3.78
CA PRO A 221 0.10 14.65 -3.95
C PRO A 221 0.40 16.15 -3.96
N GLY A 222 -0.21 16.88 -4.90
CA GLY A 222 0.03 18.30 -5.13
C GLY A 222 1.20 18.61 -6.06
N LEU A 223 1.90 17.59 -6.59
CA LEU A 223 2.97 17.75 -7.57
C LEU A 223 2.53 17.38 -9.00
N GLY A 224 1.23 17.19 -9.20
CA GLY A 224 0.59 16.91 -10.47
C GLY A 224 -0.74 17.65 -10.62
N ALA A 225 -1.74 16.98 -11.20
CA ALA A 225 -3.00 17.59 -11.60
C ALA A 225 -4.24 17.01 -10.89
N ILE A 226 -4.11 16.03 -9.99
CA ILE A 226 -5.26 15.49 -9.25
C ILE A 226 -5.71 16.50 -8.20
N ASP A 227 -7.01 16.85 -8.23
CA ASP A 227 -7.66 17.54 -7.11
C ASP A 227 -8.03 16.50 -6.04
N PHE A 228 -7.35 16.52 -4.90
CA PHE A 228 -7.60 15.60 -3.79
C PHE A 228 -8.75 16.00 -2.89
N HIS A 229 -9.33 17.22 -3.02
CA HIS A 229 -10.47 17.64 -2.20
C HIS A 229 -11.66 16.68 -2.32
N PRO A 230 -12.12 16.29 -3.53
CA PRO A 230 -13.24 15.35 -3.65
C PRO A 230 -12.93 13.97 -3.08
N VAL A 231 -11.68 13.50 -3.19
CA VAL A 231 -11.24 12.21 -2.64
C VAL A 231 -11.37 12.22 -1.12
N PHE A 232 -10.80 13.23 -0.44
CA PHE A 232 -10.87 13.33 1.01
C PHE A 232 -12.27 13.63 1.53
N GLN A 233 -13.07 14.41 0.82
CA GLN A 233 -14.50 14.60 1.13
C GLN A 233 -15.25 13.26 1.06
N THR A 234 -14.97 12.45 0.05
CA THR A 234 -15.59 11.13 -0.11
C THR A 234 -15.20 10.19 1.05
N LEU A 235 -13.90 10.09 1.37
CA LEU A 235 -13.42 9.31 2.51
C LEU A 235 -14.05 9.79 3.83
N ALA A 236 -14.18 11.10 3.97
CA ALA A 236 -14.81 11.71 5.13
C ALA A 236 -16.30 11.38 5.26
N ALA A 237 -17.05 11.42 4.15
CA ALA A 237 -18.48 11.13 4.12
C ALA A 237 -18.79 9.64 4.36
N MET A 238 -17.80 8.76 4.20
CA MET A 238 -17.88 7.32 4.49
C MET A 238 -17.43 6.97 5.92
N ASP A 239 -17.12 7.96 6.77
CA ASP A 239 -16.52 7.75 8.09
C ASP A 239 -15.25 6.89 8.05
N TYR A 240 -14.48 6.99 6.97
CA TYR A 240 -13.22 6.27 6.83
C TYR A 240 -12.23 6.72 7.92
N ASN A 241 -11.65 5.73 8.62
CA ASN A 241 -10.73 5.96 9.74
C ASN A 241 -9.35 5.30 9.53
N GLY A 242 -9.15 4.66 8.36
CA GLY A 242 -7.88 4.04 8.00
C GLY A 242 -6.82 5.06 7.60
N PRO A 243 -5.56 4.62 7.41
CA PRO A 243 -4.49 5.46 6.95
C PRO A 243 -4.68 5.90 5.50
N VAL A 244 -4.22 7.12 5.22
CA VAL A 244 -3.98 7.63 3.89
C VAL A 244 -2.47 7.65 3.68
N VAL A 245 -1.98 6.93 2.69
CA VAL A 245 -0.56 6.61 2.52
C VAL A 245 -0.01 7.23 1.24
N ILE A 246 1.01 8.06 1.36
CA ILE A 246 1.72 8.58 0.19
C ILE A 246 2.57 7.45 -0.41
N GLU A 247 2.31 7.10 -1.67
CA GLU A 247 3.13 6.21 -2.46
C GLU A 247 3.45 6.83 -3.81
N GLY A 248 4.67 7.28 -4.02
CA GLY A 248 5.03 7.96 -5.26
C GLY A 248 6.53 8.00 -5.51
N ASN A 249 6.86 8.45 -6.72
CA ASN A 249 8.24 8.68 -7.12
C ASN A 249 8.68 10.10 -6.71
N LEU A 250 9.93 10.22 -6.31
CA LEU A 250 10.53 11.52 -6.09
C LEU A 250 10.69 12.27 -7.42
N ARG A 251 10.33 13.57 -7.41
CA ARG A 251 10.56 14.47 -8.53
C ARG A 251 11.94 15.13 -8.45
N LYS A 252 12.37 15.47 -7.24
CA LYS A 252 13.67 16.06 -6.94
C LYS A 252 14.41 15.25 -5.88
N ASP A 253 14.08 15.48 -4.64
CA ASP A 253 14.56 14.76 -3.48
C ASP A 253 13.46 14.70 -2.44
N PHE A 254 13.62 13.83 -1.45
CA PHE A 254 12.61 13.57 -0.44
C PHE A 254 12.19 14.85 0.31
N SER A 255 13.14 15.66 0.73
CA SER A 255 12.86 16.87 1.52
C SER A 255 12.07 17.90 0.71
N ALA A 256 12.50 18.20 -0.52
CA ALA A 256 11.82 19.16 -1.37
C ALA A 256 10.40 18.70 -1.73
N ASP A 257 10.23 17.41 -2.05
CA ASP A 257 8.95 16.89 -2.49
C ASP A 257 7.98 16.73 -1.33
N ILE A 258 8.42 16.29 -0.14
CA ILE A 258 7.59 16.25 1.06
C ILE A 258 7.13 17.65 1.50
N HIS A 259 8.02 18.64 1.48
CA HIS A 259 7.65 20.03 1.80
C HIS A 259 6.56 20.56 0.86
N ALA A 260 6.72 20.34 -0.45
CA ALA A 260 5.76 20.80 -1.45
C ALA A 260 4.42 20.06 -1.33
N SER A 261 4.47 18.73 -1.14
CA SER A 261 3.26 17.91 -0.94
C SER A 261 2.52 18.31 0.34
N MET A 262 3.22 18.48 1.45
CA MET A 262 2.59 18.85 2.71
C MET A 262 2.05 20.30 2.71
N ALA A 263 2.64 21.20 1.96
CA ALA A 263 2.06 22.54 1.73
C ALA A 263 0.65 22.44 1.09
N TYR A 264 0.45 21.50 0.16
CA TYR A 264 -0.86 21.22 -0.44
C TYR A 264 -1.76 20.40 0.51
N LEU A 265 -1.27 19.26 1.02
CA LEU A 265 -2.07 18.33 1.82
C LEU A 265 -2.61 18.97 3.11
N THR A 266 -1.87 19.87 3.73
CA THR A 266 -2.37 20.59 4.91
C THR A 266 -3.59 21.47 4.62
N THR A 267 -3.83 21.87 3.37
CA THR A 267 -5.02 22.62 2.99
C THR A 267 -6.26 21.74 2.85
N VAL A 268 -6.07 20.45 2.51
CA VAL A 268 -7.18 19.51 2.22
C VAL A 268 -7.43 18.49 3.33
N LEU A 269 -6.46 18.28 4.24
CA LEU A 269 -6.56 17.30 5.34
C LEU A 269 -6.87 17.92 6.71
N LYS A 270 -7.01 19.24 6.82
CA LYS A 270 -7.34 19.88 8.10
C LYS A 270 -8.66 19.33 8.63
N LYS A 271 -8.67 18.98 9.93
CA LYS A 271 -9.94 18.79 10.63
C LYS A 271 -10.71 20.11 10.59
N GLU A 272 -11.96 20.07 10.16
CA GLU A 272 -12.83 21.22 10.40
C GLU A 272 -12.91 21.44 11.92
N PRO A 273 -12.85 22.69 12.40
CA PRO A 273 -13.02 22.95 13.82
C PRO A 273 -14.37 22.37 14.25
N ASP A 274 -14.40 21.66 15.38
CA ASP A 274 -15.64 21.19 15.98
C ASP A 274 -16.54 22.42 16.18
N VAL A 275 -17.69 22.44 15.48
CA VAL A 275 -18.68 23.52 15.56
C VAL A 275 -19.51 23.33 16.82
#